data_44c96c3b8f4155ab513302226723f774
#
_entry.id   44c96c3b8f4155ab513302226723f774
#
_cell.length_a   1.000
_cell.length_b   1.000
_cell.length_c   1.000
_cell.angle_alpha   90.00
_cell.angle_beta   90.00
_cell.angle_gamma   90.00
#
_symmetry.space_group_name_H-M   'P 1'
#
loop_
_entity.id
_entity.type
_entity.pdbx_description
1 polymer ?
#
loop_
_entity_poly.entity_id
_entity_poly.type
_entity_poly.pdbx_seq_one_letter_code
_entity_poly.pdbx_strand_id
1 'polypeptide(L)'
;MAEQKKLSVAIAAGGTAGHINPALALAEELRERGHQVTFYGQPNKLEGTLVPEAGFELVPIHVNGFDRRRPWTLISAAYNLERAKSQLHKRFREQGAPDVAIGFGAYVELPLLQLCAKLHIPYLIHEQNSVTGLANRVSAGKASKVCIAFPEARKAFEGRVKAQDTIVVTGNPVRKSVLSADRAASRQELGIADNQTLLLIFGGSLGARSINETFAALKQELLARPNLRIIQSTGQKLYDEVVSLMKLSDEEAARWEVKPYISNMGATLAAADLVVSRSGASSVAEIAALELPSILVPYPLATADHQTTNAHLLSDAGAAILVPDNQVGTTTFSTALFDLVDNADQRKKLSEAAATLDQRSAASLVADAVESAVCGA
;
A
#
# COMPACT_ATOMS: atom_id res chain seq x y z
N MET A 1 -0.86 -6.42 -35.98
CA MET A 1 -0.46 -6.34 -34.58
C MET A 1 0.08 -7.71 -34.22
N ALA A 2 1.32 -7.81 -33.78
CA ALA A 2 1.87 -9.10 -33.32
C ALA A 2 1.03 -9.55 -32.10
N GLU A 3 0.60 -10.80 -32.11
CA GLU A 3 -0.15 -11.41 -31.02
C GLU A 3 0.75 -11.37 -29.77
N GLN A 4 0.35 -10.63 -28.74
CA GLN A 4 1.15 -10.47 -27.52
C GLN A 4 1.22 -11.82 -26.82
N LYS A 5 2.41 -12.37 -26.64
CA LYS A 5 2.62 -13.69 -26.01
C LYS A 5 2.01 -13.70 -24.62
N LYS A 6 1.08 -14.60 -24.37
CA LYS A 6 0.51 -14.84 -23.04
C LYS A 6 1.59 -15.39 -22.11
N LEU A 7 1.89 -14.68 -21.03
CA LEU A 7 2.90 -15.07 -20.03
C LEU A 7 2.26 -15.76 -18.82
N SER A 8 3.01 -16.68 -18.22
CA SER A 8 2.78 -17.20 -16.87
C SER A 8 3.64 -16.42 -15.89
N VAL A 9 3.00 -15.62 -15.01
CA VAL A 9 3.65 -14.72 -14.08
C VAL A 9 3.50 -15.23 -12.65
N ALA A 10 4.61 -15.43 -11.94
CA ALA A 10 4.66 -15.80 -10.54
C ALA A 10 4.84 -14.56 -9.66
N ILE A 11 3.92 -14.30 -8.74
CA ILE A 11 3.99 -13.16 -7.81
C ILE A 11 4.21 -13.67 -6.38
N ALA A 12 5.23 -13.16 -5.69
CA ALA A 12 5.44 -13.41 -4.27
C ALA A 12 5.23 -12.14 -3.46
N ALA A 13 4.20 -12.14 -2.63
CA ALA A 13 3.84 -11.02 -1.76
C ALA A 13 3.23 -11.55 -0.46
N GLY A 14 3.51 -10.90 0.67
CA GLY A 14 2.93 -11.32 1.93
C GLY A 14 3.31 -10.47 3.14
N GLY A 15 2.79 -10.87 4.28
CA GLY A 15 3.08 -10.28 5.58
C GLY A 15 2.18 -9.09 5.93
N THR A 16 2.04 -8.09 5.08
CA THR A 16 1.21 -6.90 5.35
C THR A 16 0.43 -6.48 4.11
N ALA A 17 -0.67 -5.75 4.31
CA ALA A 17 -1.45 -5.16 3.22
C ALA A 17 -0.60 -4.25 2.32
N GLY A 18 0.43 -3.60 2.87
CA GLY A 18 1.36 -2.75 2.11
C GLY A 18 2.17 -3.47 1.04
N HIS A 19 2.39 -4.79 1.17
CA HIS A 19 3.01 -5.61 0.13
C HIS A 19 1.97 -6.30 -0.76
N ILE A 20 0.84 -6.70 -0.17
CA ILE A 20 -0.18 -7.51 -0.87
C ILE A 20 -1.01 -6.65 -1.82
N ASN A 21 -1.46 -5.46 -1.41
CA ASN A 21 -2.30 -4.60 -2.26
C ASN A 21 -1.62 -4.17 -3.56
N PRO A 22 -0.36 -3.70 -3.58
CA PRO A 22 0.33 -3.41 -4.83
C PRO A 22 0.54 -4.63 -5.72
N ALA A 23 0.78 -5.80 -5.12
CA ALA A 23 0.90 -7.05 -5.85
C ALA A 23 -0.43 -7.46 -6.51
N LEU A 24 -1.56 -7.28 -5.80
CA LEU A 24 -2.89 -7.51 -6.35
C LEU A 24 -3.22 -6.51 -7.47
N ALA A 25 -2.84 -5.24 -7.32
CA ALA A 25 -3.02 -4.22 -8.34
C ALA A 25 -2.27 -4.59 -9.65
N LEU A 26 -1.02 -5.04 -9.54
CA LEU A 26 -0.28 -5.57 -10.67
C LEU A 26 -0.93 -6.81 -11.27
N ALA A 27 -1.40 -7.73 -10.44
CA ALA A 27 -2.04 -8.97 -10.87
C ALA A 27 -3.33 -8.69 -11.67
N GLU A 28 -4.13 -7.72 -11.23
CA GLU A 28 -5.33 -7.24 -11.92
C GLU A 28 -4.96 -6.70 -13.32
N GLU A 29 -3.93 -5.87 -13.42
CA GLU A 29 -3.42 -5.32 -14.67
C GLU A 29 -2.91 -6.41 -15.62
N LEU A 30 -2.07 -7.33 -15.13
CA LEU A 30 -1.54 -8.44 -15.91
C LEU A 30 -2.65 -9.37 -16.42
N ARG A 31 -3.66 -9.65 -15.61
CA ARG A 31 -4.83 -10.45 -16.00
C ARG A 31 -5.61 -9.79 -17.13
N GLU A 32 -5.79 -8.47 -17.11
CA GLU A 32 -6.46 -7.74 -18.19
C GLU A 32 -5.66 -7.72 -19.48
N ARG A 33 -4.32 -7.71 -19.37
CA ARG A 33 -3.43 -7.90 -20.52
C ARG A 33 -3.42 -9.34 -21.06
N GLY A 34 -4.18 -10.25 -20.43
CA GLY A 34 -4.33 -11.64 -20.87
C GLY A 34 -3.28 -12.61 -20.29
N HIS A 35 -2.44 -12.17 -19.36
CA HIS A 35 -1.44 -13.03 -18.71
C HIS A 35 -2.07 -13.92 -17.64
N GLN A 36 -1.42 -15.04 -17.34
CA GLN A 36 -1.80 -15.92 -16.25
C GLN A 36 -0.97 -15.60 -15.02
N VAL A 37 -1.64 -15.34 -13.87
CA VAL A 37 -0.98 -14.94 -12.64
C VAL A 37 -1.23 -15.97 -11.55
N THR A 38 -0.15 -16.40 -10.89
CA THR A 38 -0.19 -17.28 -9.72
C THR A 38 0.57 -16.63 -8.57
N PHE A 39 -0.06 -16.53 -7.40
CA PHE A 39 0.57 -16.03 -6.18
C PHE A 39 1.25 -17.14 -5.40
N TYR A 40 2.33 -16.76 -4.72
CA TYR A 40 3.10 -17.60 -3.83
C TYR A 40 3.20 -16.92 -2.47
N GLY A 41 2.61 -17.52 -1.44
CA GLY A 41 2.46 -16.87 -0.13
C GLY A 41 2.12 -17.84 1.00
N GLN A 42 1.96 -17.30 2.21
CA GLN A 42 1.61 -18.07 3.40
C GLN A 42 0.09 -18.14 3.57
N PRO A 43 -0.53 -19.34 3.56
CA PRO A 43 -1.99 -19.47 3.57
C PRO A 43 -2.63 -19.05 4.90
N ASN A 44 -1.85 -19.01 5.97
CA ASN A 44 -2.30 -18.63 7.32
C ASN A 44 -1.96 -17.16 7.69
N LYS A 45 -1.63 -16.34 6.70
CA LYS A 45 -1.36 -14.91 6.81
C LYS A 45 -2.39 -14.13 5.98
N LEU A 46 -2.24 -12.82 5.95
CA LEU A 46 -3.17 -11.91 5.27
C LEU A 46 -3.33 -12.25 3.77
N GLU A 47 -2.26 -12.66 3.11
CA GLU A 47 -2.29 -13.11 1.72
C GLU A 47 -3.17 -14.35 1.51
N GLY A 48 -3.32 -15.20 2.52
CA GLY A 48 -4.21 -16.36 2.49
C GLY A 48 -5.69 -16.00 2.37
N THR A 49 -6.07 -14.80 2.73
CA THR A 49 -7.42 -14.25 2.60
C THR A 49 -7.55 -13.37 1.37
N LEU A 50 -6.71 -12.34 1.25
CA LEU A 50 -6.86 -11.31 0.22
C LEU A 50 -6.63 -11.81 -1.21
N VAL A 51 -5.72 -12.76 -1.42
CA VAL A 51 -5.41 -13.27 -2.77
C VAL A 51 -6.57 -14.10 -3.34
N PRO A 52 -7.14 -15.09 -2.61
CA PRO A 52 -8.32 -15.82 -3.06
C PRO A 52 -9.57 -14.92 -3.22
N GLU A 53 -9.79 -13.96 -2.32
CA GLU A 53 -10.89 -12.98 -2.43
C GLU A 53 -10.79 -12.14 -3.72
N ALA A 54 -9.58 -11.86 -4.20
CA ALA A 54 -9.35 -11.18 -5.47
C ALA A 54 -9.42 -12.11 -6.69
N GLY A 55 -9.74 -13.41 -6.48
CA GLY A 55 -9.91 -14.41 -7.55
C GLY A 55 -8.59 -14.87 -8.17
N PHE A 56 -7.51 -14.91 -7.40
CA PHE A 56 -6.22 -15.45 -7.84
C PHE A 56 -5.87 -16.75 -7.09
N GLU A 57 -5.13 -17.63 -7.79
CA GLU A 57 -4.56 -18.82 -7.17
C GLU A 57 -3.46 -18.44 -6.19
N LEU A 58 -3.49 -19.00 -4.97
CA LEU A 58 -2.42 -18.90 -3.98
C LEU A 58 -1.75 -20.26 -3.78
N VAL A 59 -0.51 -20.38 -4.16
CA VAL A 59 0.35 -21.54 -3.89
C VAL A 59 0.98 -21.37 -2.52
N PRO A 60 0.76 -22.31 -1.59
CA PRO A 60 1.27 -22.17 -0.24
C PRO A 60 2.79 -22.32 -0.18
N ILE A 61 3.43 -21.35 0.47
CA ILE A 61 4.85 -21.39 0.85
C ILE A 61 4.96 -21.25 2.36
N HIS A 62 5.78 -22.10 2.99
CA HIS A 62 6.05 -22.00 4.42
C HIS A 62 7.47 -21.47 4.65
N VAL A 63 7.59 -20.22 5.04
CA VAL A 63 8.84 -19.57 5.41
C VAL A 63 8.69 -18.82 6.71
N ASN A 64 9.78 -18.73 7.46
CA ASN A 64 9.84 -17.91 8.66
C ASN A 64 10.93 -16.85 8.51
N GLY A 65 10.65 -15.62 8.96
CA GLY A 65 11.68 -14.64 9.18
C GLY A 65 12.61 -15.07 10.33
N PHE A 66 13.81 -14.55 10.38
CA PHE A 66 14.67 -14.70 11.55
C PHE A 66 14.52 -13.50 12.50
N ASP A 67 14.60 -13.77 13.81
CA ASP A 67 14.62 -12.74 14.83
C ASP A 67 16.08 -12.36 15.13
N ARG A 68 16.46 -11.09 14.88
CA ARG A 68 17.82 -10.60 15.15
C ARG A 68 18.23 -10.71 16.62
N ARG A 69 17.26 -10.74 17.55
CA ARG A 69 17.48 -10.93 18.98
C ARG A 69 17.70 -12.40 19.36
N ARG A 70 17.40 -13.34 18.42
CA ARG A 70 17.49 -14.79 18.61
C ARG A 70 18.22 -15.42 17.45
N PRO A 71 19.58 -15.36 17.39
CA PRO A 71 20.37 -15.78 16.23
C PRO A 71 20.14 -17.23 15.80
N TRP A 72 19.77 -18.12 16.72
CA TRP A 72 19.48 -19.54 16.39
C TRP A 72 18.24 -19.69 15.48
N THR A 73 17.36 -18.69 15.41
CA THR A 73 16.23 -18.70 14.45
C THR A 73 16.70 -18.63 13.01
N LEU A 74 17.93 -18.21 12.75
CA LEU A 74 18.54 -18.21 11.42
C LEU A 74 18.65 -19.61 10.83
N ILE A 75 18.99 -20.62 11.66
CA ILE A 75 19.12 -22.02 11.21
C ILE A 75 17.77 -22.55 10.73
N SER A 76 16.70 -22.33 11.52
CA SER A 76 15.35 -22.74 11.13
C SER A 76 14.83 -21.98 9.91
N ALA A 77 15.13 -20.68 9.79
CA ALA A 77 14.77 -19.86 8.64
C ALA A 77 15.48 -20.37 7.37
N ALA A 78 16.78 -20.69 7.45
CA ALA A 78 17.55 -21.26 6.34
C ALA A 78 17.00 -22.63 5.91
N TYR A 79 16.72 -23.53 6.87
CA TYR A 79 16.11 -24.83 6.58
C TYR A 79 14.76 -24.71 5.89
N ASN A 80 13.86 -23.84 6.39
CA ASN A 80 12.54 -23.62 5.79
C ASN A 80 12.64 -22.99 4.40
N LEU A 81 13.62 -22.10 4.18
CA LEU A 81 13.91 -21.51 2.88
C LEU A 81 14.30 -22.60 1.85
N GLU A 82 15.24 -23.49 2.20
CA GLU A 82 15.66 -24.58 1.31
C GLU A 82 14.52 -25.57 1.04
N ARG A 83 13.74 -25.90 2.07
CA ARG A 83 12.56 -26.76 1.93
C ARG A 83 11.54 -26.14 0.99
N ALA A 84 11.24 -24.86 1.14
CA ALA A 84 10.31 -24.13 0.27
C ALA A 84 10.81 -24.10 -1.18
N LYS A 85 12.10 -23.83 -1.42
CA LYS A 85 12.70 -23.91 -2.76
C LYS A 85 12.58 -25.30 -3.39
N SER A 86 12.79 -26.36 -2.60
CA SER A 86 12.65 -27.75 -3.09
C SER A 86 11.19 -28.06 -3.47
N GLN A 87 10.22 -27.61 -2.69
CA GLN A 87 8.79 -27.76 -2.99
C GLN A 87 8.41 -27.01 -4.28
N LEU A 88 8.87 -25.78 -4.43
CA LEU A 88 8.64 -24.97 -5.64
C LEU A 88 9.31 -25.61 -6.86
N HIS A 89 10.52 -26.12 -6.74
CA HIS A 89 11.23 -26.80 -7.84
C HIS A 89 10.48 -28.04 -8.30
N LYS A 90 9.94 -28.85 -7.36
CA LYS A 90 9.08 -29.98 -7.69
C LYS A 90 7.83 -29.53 -8.48
N ARG A 91 7.13 -28.49 -7.99
CA ARG A 91 5.96 -27.94 -8.65
C ARG A 91 6.28 -27.44 -10.07
N PHE A 92 7.38 -26.71 -10.26
CA PHE A 92 7.80 -26.24 -11.58
C PHE A 92 8.08 -27.37 -12.59
N ARG A 93 8.59 -28.51 -12.09
CA ARG A 93 8.78 -29.71 -12.92
C ARG A 93 7.46 -30.39 -13.29
N GLU A 94 6.47 -30.38 -12.41
CA GLU A 94 5.20 -31.07 -12.59
C GLU A 94 4.17 -30.24 -13.34
N GLN A 95 4.17 -28.92 -13.15
CA GLN A 95 3.12 -28.02 -13.66
C GLN A 95 3.63 -26.94 -14.62
N GLY A 96 4.94 -26.93 -14.88
CA GLY A 96 5.60 -25.90 -15.68
C GLY A 96 6.18 -24.79 -14.81
N ALA A 97 7.30 -24.22 -15.25
CA ALA A 97 7.90 -23.06 -14.65
C ALA A 97 7.24 -21.77 -15.16
N PRO A 98 7.20 -20.69 -14.36
CA PRO A 98 6.71 -19.40 -14.84
C PRO A 98 7.68 -18.81 -15.89
N ASP A 99 7.15 -17.99 -16.81
CA ASP A 99 7.98 -17.24 -17.76
C ASP A 99 8.76 -16.12 -17.03
N VAL A 100 8.18 -15.56 -15.97
CA VAL A 100 8.77 -14.48 -15.17
C VAL A 100 8.23 -14.49 -13.73
N ALA A 101 9.02 -14.01 -12.79
CA ALA A 101 8.57 -13.83 -11.40
C ALA A 101 8.75 -12.37 -10.93
N ILE A 102 7.94 -11.95 -9.96
CA ILE A 102 8.12 -10.68 -9.27
C ILE A 102 7.90 -10.82 -7.77
N GLY A 103 8.78 -10.23 -6.98
CA GLY A 103 8.70 -10.13 -5.52
C GLY A 103 8.28 -8.75 -5.08
N PHE A 104 7.40 -8.69 -4.08
CA PHE A 104 6.93 -7.44 -3.47
C PHE A 104 7.50 -7.24 -2.06
N GLY A 105 8.64 -7.86 -1.75
CA GLY A 105 9.26 -7.80 -0.43
C GLY A 105 8.75 -8.87 0.54
N ALA A 106 9.16 -8.76 1.79
CA ALA A 106 9.03 -9.76 2.84
C ALA A 106 9.81 -11.06 2.56
N TYR A 107 9.94 -11.89 3.60
CA TYR A 107 10.72 -13.14 3.49
C TYR A 107 10.11 -14.17 2.54
N VAL A 108 8.81 -14.01 2.25
CA VAL A 108 8.06 -14.94 1.40
C VAL A 108 8.52 -14.93 -0.06
N GLU A 109 9.12 -13.85 -0.54
CA GLU A 109 9.62 -13.77 -1.92
C GLU A 109 10.92 -14.57 -2.14
N LEU A 110 11.74 -14.73 -1.07
CA LEU A 110 13.09 -15.30 -1.20
C LEU A 110 13.14 -16.70 -1.83
N PRO A 111 12.29 -17.69 -1.45
CA PRO A 111 12.35 -19.01 -2.07
C PRO A 111 12.04 -18.97 -3.57
N LEU A 112 11.04 -18.17 -3.98
CA LEU A 112 10.66 -18.05 -5.39
C LEU A 112 11.78 -17.39 -6.19
N LEU A 113 12.25 -16.20 -5.77
CA LEU A 113 13.25 -15.43 -6.52
C LEU A 113 14.60 -16.12 -6.57
N GLN A 114 15.04 -16.79 -5.47
CA GLN A 114 16.27 -17.57 -5.49
C GLN A 114 16.19 -18.79 -6.39
N LEU A 115 15.02 -19.45 -6.46
CA LEU A 115 14.81 -20.55 -7.39
C LEU A 115 14.82 -20.06 -8.84
N CYS A 116 14.12 -18.96 -9.15
CA CYS A 116 14.13 -18.33 -10.47
C CYS A 116 15.56 -17.96 -10.89
N ALA A 117 16.35 -17.36 -9.99
CA ALA A 117 17.77 -17.07 -10.22
C ALA A 117 18.63 -18.31 -10.53
N LYS A 118 18.32 -19.45 -9.91
CA LYS A 118 19.00 -20.73 -10.15
C LYS A 118 18.62 -21.36 -11.48
N LEU A 119 17.36 -21.21 -11.88
CA LEU A 119 16.80 -21.78 -13.11
C LEU A 119 16.93 -20.84 -14.32
N HIS A 120 17.55 -19.67 -14.16
CA HIS A 120 17.68 -18.63 -15.18
C HIS A 120 16.32 -18.08 -15.67
N ILE A 121 15.29 -18.14 -14.82
CA ILE A 121 14.01 -17.49 -15.05
C ILE A 121 14.16 -16.02 -14.69
N PRO A 122 13.82 -15.07 -15.59
CA PRO A 122 13.88 -13.65 -15.27
C PRO A 122 12.98 -13.32 -14.09
N TYR A 123 13.44 -12.44 -13.21
CA TYR A 123 12.62 -11.96 -12.13
C TYR A 123 12.85 -10.48 -11.83
N LEU A 124 11.82 -9.88 -11.29
CA LEU A 124 11.80 -8.50 -10.84
C LEU A 124 11.58 -8.42 -9.33
N ILE A 125 11.90 -7.28 -8.77
CA ILE A 125 11.45 -6.88 -7.42
C ILE A 125 10.76 -5.53 -7.47
N HIS A 126 9.77 -5.34 -6.60
CA HIS A 126 9.13 -4.06 -6.39
C HIS A 126 9.33 -3.59 -4.95
N GLU A 127 9.81 -2.37 -4.76
CA GLU A 127 9.96 -1.73 -3.44
C GLU A 127 8.92 -0.63 -3.28
N GLN A 128 8.02 -0.81 -2.31
CA GLN A 128 6.91 0.09 -2.06
C GLN A 128 7.28 1.30 -1.22
N ASN A 129 8.33 1.21 -0.42
CA ASN A 129 8.74 2.25 0.52
C ASN A 129 9.98 3.00 0.03
N SER A 130 10.13 4.22 0.52
CA SER A 130 11.35 5.01 0.33
C SER A 130 12.59 4.37 0.97
N VAL A 131 12.40 3.57 2.02
CA VAL A 131 13.46 2.80 2.68
C VAL A 131 13.32 1.30 2.38
N THR A 132 14.32 0.76 1.71
CA THR A 132 14.29 -0.58 1.14
C THR A 132 14.36 -1.68 2.21
N GLY A 133 13.48 -2.68 2.10
CA GLY A 133 13.46 -3.88 2.90
C GLY A 133 14.68 -4.79 2.66
N LEU A 134 15.03 -5.62 3.66
CA LEU A 134 16.18 -6.53 3.57
C LEU A 134 16.00 -7.59 2.45
N ALA A 135 14.78 -8.11 2.28
CA ALA A 135 14.49 -9.12 1.26
C ALA A 135 14.80 -8.58 -0.15
N ASN A 136 14.27 -7.38 -0.47
CA ASN A 136 14.55 -6.71 -1.74
C ASN A 136 16.04 -6.43 -1.95
N ARG A 137 16.79 -6.01 -0.91
CA ARG A 137 18.24 -5.80 -1.02
C ARG A 137 19.01 -7.07 -1.36
N VAL A 138 18.60 -8.20 -0.79
CA VAL A 138 19.24 -9.50 -1.06
C VAL A 138 18.88 -9.99 -2.46
N SER A 139 17.66 -9.75 -2.93
CA SER A 139 17.17 -10.22 -4.23
C SER A 139 17.66 -9.36 -5.41
N ALA A 140 18.09 -8.11 -5.18
CA ALA A 140 18.40 -7.15 -6.23
C ALA A 140 19.51 -7.57 -7.21
N GLY A 141 20.55 -8.26 -6.72
CA GLY A 141 21.80 -8.53 -7.48
C GLY A 141 21.62 -9.35 -8.77
N LYS A 142 20.54 -10.12 -8.89
CA LYS A 142 20.22 -10.93 -10.07
C LYS A 142 18.87 -10.55 -10.69
N ALA A 143 18.20 -9.55 -10.18
CA ALA A 143 16.94 -9.06 -10.73
C ALA A 143 17.15 -8.50 -12.13
N SER A 144 16.22 -8.79 -13.04
CA SER A 144 16.20 -8.21 -14.38
C SER A 144 15.79 -6.73 -14.31
N LYS A 145 14.85 -6.40 -13.42
CA LYS A 145 14.44 -5.01 -13.09
C LYS A 145 14.17 -4.89 -11.59
N VAL A 146 14.42 -3.69 -11.08
CA VAL A 146 14.09 -3.24 -9.72
C VAL A 146 13.13 -2.08 -9.85
N CYS A 147 11.84 -2.34 -9.67
CA CYS A 147 10.80 -1.33 -9.67
C CYS A 147 10.77 -0.66 -8.29
N ILE A 148 10.79 0.66 -8.25
CA ILE A 148 10.75 1.42 -6.99
C ILE A 148 9.60 2.42 -7.03
N ALA A 149 8.89 2.54 -5.89
CA ALA A 149 7.81 3.51 -5.76
C ALA A 149 8.33 4.94 -5.56
N PHE A 150 9.46 5.07 -4.86
CA PHE A 150 10.05 6.35 -4.49
C PHE A 150 11.48 6.45 -5.04
N PRO A 151 11.85 7.57 -5.71
CA PRO A 151 13.22 7.77 -6.22
C PRO A 151 14.32 7.61 -5.16
N GLU A 152 14.03 7.94 -3.90
CA GLU A 152 14.95 7.86 -2.76
C GLU A 152 15.41 6.42 -2.49
N ALA A 153 14.57 5.43 -2.80
CA ALA A 153 14.92 4.02 -2.65
C ALA A 153 16.07 3.58 -3.57
N ARG A 154 16.35 4.33 -4.65
CA ARG A 154 17.44 4.04 -5.61
C ARG A 154 18.78 3.84 -4.93
N LYS A 155 19.14 4.71 -3.97
CA LYS A 155 20.43 4.65 -3.23
C LYS A 155 20.68 3.30 -2.57
N ALA A 156 19.62 2.61 -2.11
CA ALA A 156 19.76 1.31 -1.45
C ALA A 156 20.13 0.17 -2.41
N PHE A 157 19.93 0.38 -3.71
CA PHE A 157 20.22 -0.59 -4.77
C PHE A 157 21.50 -0.27 -5.54
N GLU A 158 22.06 0.93 -5.41
CA GLU A 158 23.34 1.29 -6.01
C GLU A 158 24.45 0.34 -5.59
N GLY A 159 25.25 -0.13 -6.57
CA GLY A 159 26.30 -1.14 -6.36
C GLY A 159 25.78 -2.56 -6.09
N ARG A 160 24.46 -2.79 -6.04
CA ARG A 160 23.85 -4.12 -5.88
C ARG A 160 23.28 -4.68 -7.18
N VAL A 161 22.84 -3.82 -8.08
CA VAL A 161 22.32 -4.18 -9.40
C VAL A 161 23.45 -4.24 -10.43
N LYS A 162 23.21 -4.97 -11.54
CA LYS A 162 24.21 -5.12 -12.61
C LYS A 162 24.48 -3.81 -13.35
N ALA A 163 23.44 -3.02 -13.56
CA ALA A 163 23.49 -1.73 -14.25
C ALA A 163 22.44 -0.77 -13.67
N GLN A 164 22.69 0.53 -13.79
CA GLN A 164 21.79 1.55 -13.21
C GLN A 164 20.42 1.63 -13.88
N ASP A 165 20.32 1.28 -15.15
CA ASP A 165 19.08 1.17 -15.94
C ASP A 165 18.20 -0.02 -15.51
N THR A 166 18.72 -0.91 -14.66
CA THR A 166 17.95 -1.96 -14.00
C THR A 166 16.91 -1.36 -13.03
N ILE A 167 17.18 -0.17 -12.45
CA ILE A 167 16.30 0.47 -11.47
C ILE A 167 15.33 1.42 -12.20
N VAL A 168 14.03 1.13 -12.10
CA VAL A 168 12.94 1.87 -12.75
C VAL A 168 12.03 2.47 -11.68
N VAL A 169 11.77 3.78 -11.78
CA VAL A 169 10.75 4.44 -10.94
C VAL A 169 9.39 4.18 -11.57
N THR A 170 8.55 3.41 -10.91
CA THR A 170 7.22 3.01 -11.41
C THR A 170 6.07 3.60 -10.59
N GLY A 171 6.35 4.16 -9.42
CA GLY A 171 5.30 4.42 -8.44
C GLY A 171 4.85 3.13 -7.73
N ASN A 172 3.88 3.26 -6.84
CA ASN A 172 3.32 2.13 -6.10
C ASN A 172 1.95 1.74 -6.68
N PRO A 173 1.77 0.53 -7.22
CA PRO A 173 0.52 0.11 -7.83
C PRO A 173 -0.69 0.26 -6.92
N VAL A 174 -1.75 0.89 -7.41
CA VAL A 174 -3.03 1.08 -6.73
C VAL A 174 -4.09 0.19 -7.35
N ARG A 175 -4.90 -0.46 -6.50
CA ARG A 175 -5.95 -1.40 -6.92
C ARG A 175 -6.98 -0.71 -7.82
N LYS A 176 -7.46 -1.42 -8.85
CA LYS A 176 -8.51 -0.91 -9.75
C LYS A 176 -9.78 -0.55 -9.02
N SER A 177 -10.17 -1.30 -7.99
CA SER A 177 -11.31 -0.99 -7.12
C SER A 177 -11.21 0.38 -6.45
N VAL A 178 -10.00 0.92 -6.28
CA VAL A 178 -9.77 2.29 -5.79
C VAL A 178 -9.82 3.29 -6.95
N LEU A 179 -9.08 3.01 -8.04
CA LEU A 179 -8.95 3.95 -9.18
C LEU A 179 -10.24 4.15 -9.98
N SER A 180 -11.09 3.11 -10.04
CA SER A 180 -12.35 3.11 -10.78
C SER A 180 -13.58 3.46 -9.93
N ALA A 181 -13.40 3.71 -8.63
CA ALA A 181 -14.51 4.07 -7.77
C ALA A 181 -15.09 5.43 -8.21
N ASP A 182 -16.38 5.43 -8.54
CA ASP A 182 -17.10 6.63 -8.94
C ASP A 182 -17.47 7.45 -7.70
N ARG A 183 -17.08 8.73 -7.69
CA ARG A 183 -17.30 9.62 -6.56
C ARG A 183 -18.78 9.82 -6.26
N ALA A 184 -19.60 10.04 -7.28
CA ALA A 184 -21.03 10.35 -7.09
C ALA A 184 -21.77 9.11 -6.56
N ALA A 185 -21.52 7.93 -7.15
CA ALA A 185 -22.07 6.66 -6.68
C ALA A 185 -21.61 6.32 -5.26
N SER A 186 -20.33 6.55 -4.95
CA SER A 186 -19.76 6.30 -3.61
C SER A 186 -20.39 7.22 -2.55
N ARG A 187 -20.60 8.51 -2.87
CA ARG A 187 -21.27 9.45 -1.96
C ARG A 187 -22.73 9.06 -1.74
N GLN A 188 -23.44 8.64 -2.79
CA GLN A 188 -24.81 8.15 -2.69
C GLN A 188 -24.90 6.90 -1.80
N GLU A 189 -24.01 5.90 -2.00
CA GLU A 189 -23.96 4.68 -1.19
C GLU A 189 -23.70 4.98 0.30
N LEU A 190 -22.81 5.94 0.58
CA LEU A 190 -22.47 6.36 1.94
C LEU A 190 -23.45 7.38 2.55
N GLY A 191 -24.48 7.80 1.83
CA GLY A 191 -25.45 8.79 2.29
C GLY A 191 -24.85 10.17 2.51
N ILE A 192 -23.86 10.58 1.71
CA ILE A 192 -23.19 11.88 1.78
C ILE A 192 -23.86 12.84 0.79
N ALA A 193 -24.47 13.90 1.28
CA ALA A 193 -25.11 14.92 0.44
C ALA A 193 -24.05 15.80 -0.27
N ASP A 194 -24.44 16.42 -1.41
CA ASP A 194 -23.52 17.23 -2.23
C ASP A 194 -22.97 18.45 -1.48
N ASN A 195 -23.74 19.03 -0.56
CA ASN A 195 -23.34 20.16 0.26
C ASN A 195 -22.54 19.79 1.52
N GLN A 196 -22.27 18.50 1.74
CA GLN A 196 -21.47 18.03 2.87
C GLN A 196 -20.00 17.87 2.49
N THR A 197 -19.12 18.19 3.41
CA THR A 197 -17.67 17.87 3.35
C THR A 197 -17.44 16.56 4.07
N LEU A 198 -16.92 15.55 3.37
CA LEU A 198 -16.52 14.27 3.96
C LEU A 198 -15.06 14.29 4.41
N LEU A 199 -14.85 14.21 5.71
CA LEU A 199 -13.54 13.98 6.33
C LEU A 199 -13.36 12.49 6.59
N LEU A 200 -12.36 11.87 5.95
CA LEU A 200 -11.97 10.49 6.18
C LEU A 200 -10.73 10.42 7.07
N ILE A 201 -10.81 9.65 8.16
CA ILE A 201 -9.73 9.49 9.14
C ILE A 201 -9.35 8.02 9.26
N PHE A 202 -8.05 7.70 9.09
CA PHE A 202 -7.59 6.33 9.32
C PHE A 202 -6.10 6.26 9.68
N GLY A 203 -5.76 5.32 10.56
CA GLY A 203 -4.38 5.08 11.03
C GLY A 203 -3.70 3.86 10.40
N GLY A 204 -4.26 3.31 9.31
CA GLY A 204 -3.88 2.00 8.77
C GLY A 204 -4.54 0.84 9.54
N SER A 205 -4.23 -0.40 9.19
CA SER A 205 -4.89 -1.62 9.72
C SER A 205 -4.79 -1.80 11.25
N LEU A 206 -3.76 -1.26 11.87
CA LEU A 206 -3.56 -1.33 13.32
C LEU A 206 -4.18 -0.14 14.07
N GLY A 207 -4.63 0.89 13.35
CA GLY A 207 -5.07 2.15 13.92
C GLY A 207 -3.92 3.05 14.35
N ALA A 208 -4.25 4.26 14.80
CA ALA A 208 -3.31 5.25 15.29
C ALA A 208 -3.88 5.93 16.55
N ARG A 209 -3.34 5.58 17.71
CA ARG A 209 -3.83 6.08 19.00
C ARG A 209 -3.82 7.61 19.09
N SER A 210 -2.70 8.25 18.73
CA SER A 210 -2.56 9.71 18.76
C SER A 210 -3.60 10.42 17.90
N ILE A 211 -3.87 9.90 16.70
CA ILE A 211 -4.92 10.41 15.81
C ILE A 211 -6.30 10.22 16.47
N ASN A 212 -6.60 9.01 16.93
CA ASN A 212 -7.90 8.70 17.52
C ASN A 212 -8.22 9.57 18.75
N GLU A 213 -7.28 9.71 19.67
CA GLU A 213 -7.43 10.53 20.87
C GLU A 213 -7.61 12.01 20.53
N THR A 214 -6.85 12.52 19.57
CA THR A 214 -6.97 13.91 19.12
C THR A 214 -8.32 14.19 18.51
N PHE A 215 -8.82 13.31 17.64
CA PHE A 215 -10.15 13.51 17.06
C PHE A 215 -11.27 13.40 18.09
N ALA A 216 -11.13 12.54 19.10
CA ALA A 216 -12.06 12.49 20.21
C ALA A 216 -12.04 13.80 21.02
N ALA A 217 -10.87 14.41 21.24
CA ALA A 217 -10.76 15.70 21.91
C ALA A 217 -11.38 16.87 21.09
N LEU A 218 -11.25 16.82 19.76
CA LEU A 218 -11.80 17.84 18.86
C LEU A 218 -13.28 17.62 18.49
N LYS A 219 -13.97 16.67 19.16
CA LYS A 219 -15.34 16.28 18.83
C LYS A 219 -16.29 17.46 18.75
N GLN A 220 -16.31 18.33 19.74
CA GLN A 220 -17.26 19.43 19.82
C GLN A 220 -17.02 20.46 18.71
N GLU A 221 -15.78 20.80 18.44
CA GLU A 221 -15.40 21.75 17.40
C GLU A 221 -15.74 21.23 16.00
N LEU A 222 -15.51 19.94 15.75
CA LEU A 222 -15.85 19.32 14.47
C LEU A 222 -17.36 19.23 14.27
N LEU A 223 -18.12 18.80 15.29
CA LEU A 223 -19.57 18.66 15.23
C LEU A 223 -20.31 20.02 15.23
N ALA A 224 -19.65 21.12 15.63
CA ALA A 224 -20.18 22.46 15.45
C ALA A 224 -20.35 22.86 13.97
N ARG A 225 -19.76 22.11 13.03
CA ARG A 225 -19.89 22.31 11.58
C ARG A 225 -21.01 21.45 11.01
N PRO A 226 -22.18 22.03 10.68
CA PRO A 226 -23.37 21.24 10.34
C PRO A 226 -23.22 20.43 9.05
N ASN A 227 -22.40 20.91 8.10
CA ASN A 227 -22.17 20.25 6.82
C ASN A 227 -20.98 19.28 6.84
N LEU A 228 -20.34 19.07 7.99
CA LEU A 228 -19.25 18.10 8.11
C LEU A 228 -19.78 16.68 8.36
N ARG A 229 -19.36 15.76 7.55
CA ARG A 229 -19.54 14.31 7.70
C ARG A 229 -18.20 13.67 7.97
N ILE A 230 -18.13 12.75 8.91
CA ILE A 230 -16.87 12.10 9.29
C ILE A 230 -17.01 10.59 9.22
N ILE A 231 -16.05 9.91 8.60
CA ILE A 231 -15.86 8.46 8.65
C ILE A 231 -14.49 8.22 9.24
N GLN A 232 -14.43 7.48 10.37
CA GLN A 232 -13.19 7.20 11.07
C GLN A 232 -12.96 5.71 11.23
N SER A 233 -11.83 5.20 10.72
CA SER A 233 -11.32 3.87 11.00
C SER A 233 -10.30 3.92 12.13
N THR A 234 -10.66 3.37 13.27
CA THR A 234 -9.85 3.41 14.49
C THR A 234 -8.78 2.34 14.57
N GLY A 235 -8.91 1.28 13.73
CA GLY A 235 -8.20 0.00 13.89
C GLY A 235 -8.92 -0.93 14.87
N GLN A 236 -8.97 -2.22 14.55
CA GLN A 236 -9.73 -3.22 15.29
C GLN A 236 -9.43 -3.23 16.80
N LYS A 237 -8.16 -3.04 17.19
CA LYS A 237 -7.74 -3.12 18.60
C LYS A 237 -8.09 -1.88 19.43
N LEU A 238 -8.31 -0.74 18.79
CA LEU A 238 -8.58 0.53 19.45
C LEU A 238 -10.05 0.92 19.41
N TYR A 239 -10.87 0.15 18.69
CA TYR A 239 -12.27 0.51 18.42
C TYR A 239 -13.09 0.72 19.70
N ASP A 240 -13.14 -0.25 20.60
CA ASP A 240 -13.96 -0.17 21.81
C ASP A 240 -13.50 0.97 22.73
N GLU A 241 -12.20 1.23 22.79
CA GLU A 241 -11.62 2.33 23.55
C GLU A 241 -12.06 3.69 22.96
N VAL A 242 -11.98 3.84 21.64
CA VAL A 242 -12.37 5.09 20.96
C VAL A 242 -13.87 5.35 21.08
N VAL A 243 -14.71 4.33 20.88
CA VAL A 243 -16.17 4.45 21.07
C VAL A 243 -16.49 4.92 22.50
N SER A 244 -15.83 4.31 23.48
CA SER A 244 -16.01 4.68 24.91
C SER A 244 -15.52 6.09 25.23
N LEU A 245 -14.48 6.57 24.53
CA LEU A 245 -13.93 7.91 24.70
C LEU A 245 -14.83 8.97 24.04
N MET A 246 -15.32 8.69 22.83
CA MET A 246 -16.11 9.64 22.04
C MET A 246 -17.53 9.83 22.58
N LYS A 247 -18.18 8.77 23.05
CA LYS A 247 -19.56 8.79 23.59
C LYS A 247 -20.50 9.59 22.69
N LEU A 248 -20.56 9.24 21.40
CA LEU A 248 -21.45 9.92 20.47
C LEU A 248 -22.92 9.66 20.82
N SER A 249 -23.74 10.72 20.79
CA SER A 249 -25.21 10.57 20.78
C SER A 249 -25.67 10.01 19.42
N ASP A 250 -26.93 9.58 19.32
CA ASP A 250 -27.50 9.09 18.07
C ASP A 250 -27.43 10.15 16.95
N GLU A 251 -27.68 11.43 17.29
CA GLU A 251 -27.55 12.54 16.35
C GLU A 251 -26.11 12.79 15.91
N GLU A 252 -25.14 12.70 16.82
CA GLU A 252 -23.72 12.83 16.53
C GLU A 252 -23.23 11.64 15.67
N ALA A 253 -23.65 10.41 16.01
CA ALA A 253 -23.33 9.20 15.26
C ALA A 253 -23.91 9.21 13.84
N ALA A 254 -25.04 9.88 13.63
CA ALA A 254 -25.58 10.12 12.29
C ALA A 254 -24.64 10.95 11.40
N ARG A 255 -23.73 11.72 11.95
CA ARG A 255 -22.75 12.55 11.21
C ARG A 255 -21.30 12.10 11.36
N TRP A 256 -20.99 11.27 12.37
CA TRP A 256 -19.63 10.75 12.60
C TRP A 256 -19.68 9.24 12.77
N GLU A 257 -19.38 8.53 11.71
CA GLU A 257 -19.34 7.07 11.71
C GLU A 257 -17.97 6.56 12.17
N VAL A 258 -17.95 5.84 13.30
CA VAL A 258 -16.72 5.20 13.83
C VAL A 258 -16.73 3.72 13.49
N LYS A 259 -15.69 3.24 12.81
CA LYS A 259 -15.54 1.85 12.36
C LYS A 259 -14.24 1.24 12.86
N PRO A 260 -14.21 -0.04 13.22
CA PRO A 260 -12.96 -0.74 13.50
C PRO A 260 -12.11 -0.90 12.24
N TYR A 261 -12.76 -1.06 11.08
CA TYR A 261 -12.14 -1.24 9.77
C TYR A 261 -13.12 -0.81 8.66
N ILE A 262 -12.60 -0.24 7.58
CA ILE A 262 -13.36 0.13 6.39
C ILE A 262 -13.12 -0.94 5.32
N SER A 263 -14.13 -1.73 5.01
CA SER A 263 -14.04 -2.83 4.03
C SER A 263 -13.96 -2.31 2.59
N ASN A 264 -14.75 -1.29 2.24
CA ASN A 264 -14.74 -0.65 0.93
C ASN A 264 -13.96 0.68 0.99
N MET A 265 -12.62 0.57 1.17
CA MET A 265 -11.75 1.76 1.24
C MET A 265 -11.77 2.55 -0.06
N GLY A 266 -11.88 1.89 -1.23
CA GLY A 266 -11.91 2.54 -2.54
C GLY A 266 -13.08 3.51 -2.66
N ALA A 267 -14.31 3.07 -2.37
CA ALA A 267 -15.49 3.93 -2.39
C ALA A 267 -15.38 5.06 -1.34
N THR A 268 -14.87 4.75 -0.14
CA THR A 268 -14.75 5.75 0.92
C THR A 268 -13.72 6.83 0.57
N LEU A 269 -12.59 6.47 -0.03
CA LEU A 269 -11.61 7.42 -0.55
C LEU A 269 -12.19 8.25 -1.70
N ALA A 270 -12.86 7.62 -2.67
CA ALA A 270 -13.49 8.34 -3.79
C ALA A 270 -14.54 9.36 -3.32
N ALA A 271 -15.29 9.05 -2.26
CA ALA A 271 -16.29 9.95 -1.67
C ALA A 271 -15.67 11.10 -0.87
N ALA A 272 -14.43 10.96 -0.37
CA ALA A 272 -13.81 11.91 0.54
C ALA A 272 -13.46 13.25 -0.09
N ASP A 273 -13.52 14.32 0.72
CA ASP A 273 -13.07 15.68 0.38
C ASP A 273 -11.73 15.99 1.05
N LEU A 274 -11.45 15.33 2.16
CA LEU A 274 -10.23 15.50 2.96
C LEU A 274 -9.89 14.20 3.67
N VAL A 275 -8.61 13.88 3.69
CA VAL A 275 -8.07 12.69 4.37
C VAL A 275 -7.11 13.08 5.48
N VAL A 276 -7.24 12.46 6.65
CA VAL A 276 -6.21 12.47 7.70
C VAL A 276 -5.75 11.05 7.95
N SER A 277 -4.48 10.76 7.69
CA SER A 277 -3.98 9.39 7.80
C SER A 277 -2.50 9.27 8.17
N ARG A 278 -2.08 8.04 8.52
CA ARG A 278 -0.67 7.65 8.48
C ARG A 278 -0.16 7.63 7.04
N SER A 279 1.15 7.83 6.87
CA SER A 279 1.82 7.87 5.56
C SER A 279 2.47 6.54 5.16
N GLY A 280 1.71 5.43 5.30
CA GLY A 280 2.11 4.15 4.73
C GLY A 280 2.15 4.24 3.19
N ALA A 281 3.08 3.51 2.55
CA ALA A 281 3.29 3.61 1.10
C ALA A 281 2.02 3.41 0.26
N SER A 282 1.16 2.43 0.61
CA SER A 282 -0.11 2.22 -0.10
C SER A 282 -1.09 3.38 0.11
N SER A 283 -1.20 3.89 1.35
CA SER A 283 -2.11 5.02 1.64
C SER A 283 -1.68 6.28 0.89
N VAL A 284 -0.36 6.57 0.87
CA VAL A 284 0.18 7.71 0.12
C VAL A 284 -0.10 7.56 -1.37
N ALA A 285 0.09 6.36 -1.93
CA ALA A 285 -0.18 6.09 -3.35
C ALA A 285 -1.67 6.22 -3.69
N GLU A 286 -2.57 5.70 -2.85
CA GLU A 286 -4.02 5.79 -3.02
C GLU A 286 -4.50 7.25 -2.94
N ILE A 287 -4.02 8.02 -1.96
CA ILE A 287 -4.31 9.45 -1.79
C ILE A 287 -3.83 10.24 -3.01
N ALA A 288 -2.59 9.99 -3.45
CA ALA A 288 -2.01 10.65 -4.61
C ALA A 288 -2.77 10.32 -5.90
N ALA A 289 -3.08 9.04 -6.13
CA ALA A 289 -3.79 8.59 -7.33
C ALA A 289 -5.23 9.11 -7.44
N LEU A 290 -5.86 9.39 -6.30
CA LEU A 290 -7.20 10.00 -6.23
C LEU A 290 -7.16 11.53 -6.06
N GLU A 291 -5.97 12.11 -6.06
CA GLU A 291 -5.76 13.57 -5.96
C GLU A 291 -6.41 14.17 -4.69
N LEU A 292 -6.39 13.42 -3.58
CA LEU A 292 -7.11 13.79 -2.36
C LEU A 292 -6.31 14.77 -1.49
N PRO A 293 -6.89 15.91 -1.11
CA PRO A 293 -6.32 16.78 -0.09
C PRO A 293 -6.09 16.00 1.20
N SER A 294 -4.93 16.14 1.81
CA SER A 294 -4.62 15.33 2.98
C SER A 294 -3.73 15.99 4.03
N ILE A 295 -3.90 15.55 5.28
CA ILE A 295 -2.95 15.73 6.36
C ILE A 295 -2.31 14.36 6.63
N LEU A 296 -1.01 14.27 6.42
CA LEU A 296 -0.24 13.06 6.63
C LEU A 296 0.49 13.11 7.96
N VAL A 297 0.27 12.10 8.78
CA VAL A 297 0.86 11.96 10.12
C VAL A 297 1.74 10.70 10.13
N PRO A 298 3.05 10.80 9.88
CA PRO A 298 3.95 9.65 9.88
C PRO A 298 3.94 8.89 11.20
N TYR A 299 4.04 7.56 11.14
CA TYR A 299 4.17 6.74 12.35
C TYR A 299 5.58 6.87 12.93
N PRO A 300 5.73 7.36 14.19
CA PRO A 300 7.04 7.73 14.74
C PRO A 300 7.99 6.55 15.00
N LEU A 301 7.46 5.33 15.06
CA LEU A 301 8.25 4.10 15.23
C LEU A 301 8.41 3.32 13.92
N ALA A 302 8.15 3.96 12.79
CA ALA A 302 8.38 3.35 11.49
C ALA A 302 9.87 3.04 11.27
N THR A 303 10.17 1.84 10.78
CA THR A 303 11.57 1.41 10.56
C THR A 303 12.32 2.42 9.69
N ALA A 304 13.42 2.96 10.21
CA ALA A 304 14.24 3.97 9.54
C ALA A 304 13.41 5.17 9.03
N ASP A 305 12.36 5.52 9.74
CA ASP A 305 11.51 6.69 9.47
C ASP A 305 10.93 6.74 8.04
N HIS A 306 10.67 5.58 7.44
CA HIS A 306 10.20 5.51 6.05
C HIS A 306 8.85 6.23 5.84
N GLN A 307 8.01 6.36 6.88
CA GLN A 307 6.72 7.03 6.71
C GLN A 307 6.87 8.54 6.53
N THR A 308 7.82 9.18 7.20
CA THR A 308 8.13 10.60 6.96
C THR A 308 8.61 10.79 5.52
N THR A 309 9.53 9.95 5.05
CA THR A 309 10.01 10.03 3.67
C THR A 309 8.91 9.73 2.64
N ASN A 310 8.01 8.77 2.91
CA ASN A 310 6.86 8.52 2.03
C ASN A 310 5.93 9.75 1.94
N ALA A 311 5.71 10.45 3.07
CA ALA A 311 4.85 11.64 3.10
C ALA A 311 5.41 12.79 2.27
N HIS A 312 6.74 12.89 2.14
CA HIS A 312 7.40 13.92 1.34
C HIS A 312 7.01 13.87 -0.14
N LEU A 313 6.62 12.70 -0.69
CA LEU A 313 6.10 12.63 -2.05
C LEU A 313 4.95 13.63 -2.30
N LEU A 314 4.04 13.73 -1.34
CA LEU A 314 2.88 14.63 -1.45
C LEU A 314 3.18 16.01 -0.84
N SER A 315 3.85 16.09 0.30
CA SER A 315 4.09 17.37 0.97
C SER A 315 5.04 18.28 0.21
N ASP A 316 6.09 17.74 -0.42
CA ASP A 316 7.06 18.52 -1.19
C ASP A 316 6.46 19.00 -2.51
N ALA A 317 5.47 18.30 -3.04
CA ALA A 317 4.68 18.73 -4.19
C ALA A 317 3.58 19.75 -3.82
N GLY A 318 3.41 20.08 -2.53
CA GLY A 318 2.32 20.93 -2.06
C GLY A 318 0.94 20.27 -2.11
N ALA A 319 0.88 18.93 -2.19
CA ALA A 319 -0.33 18.12 -2.30
C ALA A 319 -0.88 17.63 -0.96
N ALA A 320 -0.11 17.75 0.11
CA ALA A 320 -0.49 17.38 1.47
C ALA A 320 0.18 18.27 2.51
N ILE A 321 -0.43 18.32 3.69
CA ILE A 321 0.19 18.89 4.89
C ILE A 321 0.83 17.75 5.68
N LEU A 322 2.14 17.83 5.93
CA LEU A 322 2.87 16.90 6.79
C LEU A 322 2.86 17.39 8.23
N VAL A 323 2.34 16.60 9.15
CA VAL A 323 2.33 16.91 10.58
C VAL A 323 3.01 15.77 11.36
N PRO A 324 4.13 16.02 12.04
CA PRO A 324 4.75 15.01 12.91
C PRO A 324 3.81 14.50 14.01
N ASP A 325 3.91 13.22 14.39
CA ASP A 325 3.01 12.60 15.36
C ASP A 325 2.98 13.32 16.72
N ASN A 326 4.10 13.86 17.18
CA ASN A 326 4.18 14.62 18.41
C ASN A 326 3.53 16.01 18.34
N GLN A 327 3.10 16.45 17.16
CA GLN A 327 2.34 17.69 16.97
C GLN A 327 0.84 17.43 16.79
N VAL A 328 0.43 16.17 16.67
CA VAL A 328 -0.98 15.78 16.67
C VAL A 328 -1.59 16.13 18.04
N GLY A 329 -2.73 16.82 18.03
CA GLY A 329 -3.34 17.34 19.27
C GLY A 329 -2.85 18.73 19.72
N THR A 330 -1.91 19.34 18.99
CA THR A 330 -1.52 20.74 19.22
C THR A 330 -2.33 21.72 18.36
N THR A 331 -2.20 23.01 18.64
CA THR A 331 -2.82 24.07 17.82
C THR A 331 -2.35 24.06 16.37
N THR A 332 -1.11 23.64 16.11
CA THR A 332 -0.58 23.49 14.73
C THR A 332 -1.43 22.50 13.94
N PHE A 333 -1.72 21.33 14.50
CA PHE A 333 -2.56 20.32 13.86
C PHE A 333 -4.01 20.80 13.69
N SER A 334 -4.62 21.31 14.75
CA SER A 334 -6.04 21.75 14.71
C SER A 334 -6.23 22.92 13.75
N THR A 335 -5.29 23.88 13.69
CA THR A 335 -5.33 24.97 12.69
C THR A 335 -5.29 24.42 11.27
N ALA A 336 -4.34 23.54 10.95
CA ALA A 336 -4.26 22.92 9.63
C ALA A 336 -5.51 22.11 9.28
N LEU A 337 -6.06 21.35 10.25
CA LEU A 337 -7.28 20.58 10.06
C LEU A 337 -8.48 21.48 9.76
N PHE A 338 -8.70 22.50 10.58
CA PHE A 338 -9.87 23.39 10.42
C PHE A 338 -9.76 24.26 9.18
N ASP A 339 -8.56 24.71 8.81
CA ASP A 339 -8.36 25.42 7.55
C ASP A 339 -8.77 24.53 6.35
N LEU A 340 -8.39 23.26 6.33
CA LEU A 340 -8.80 22.35 5.26
C LEU A 340 -10.27 21.94 5.33
N VAL A 341 -10.86 21.82 6.51
CA VAL A 341 -12.31 21.50 6.67
C VAL A 341 -13.17 22.66 6.19
N ASP A 342 -12.82 23.88 6.56
CA ASP A 342 -13.63 25.07 6.33
C ASP A 342 -13.37 25.74 4.96
N ASN A 343 -12.23 25.47 4.30
CA ASN A 343 -11.80 26.17 3.10
C ASN A 343 -11.68 25.23 1.89
N ALA A 344 -12.67 25.27 1.01
CA ALA A 344 -12.71 24.47 -0.22
C ALA A 344 -11.58 24.85 -1.21
N ASP A 345 -11.18 26.14 -1.26
CA ASP A 345 -10.11 26.60 -2.16
C ASP A 345 -8.75 26.06 -1.75
N GLN A 346 -8.50 25.89 -0.44
CA GLN A 346 -7.27 25.24 0.03
C GLN A 346 -7.27 23.75 -0.33
N ARG A 347 -8.40 23.05 -0.15
CA ARG A 347 -8.50 21.65 -0.61
C ARG A 347 -8.25 21.53 -2.12
N LYS A 348 -8.84 22.43 -2.91
CA LYS A 348 -8.64 22.45 -4.37
C LYS A 348 -7.16 22.64 -4.75
N LYS A 349 -6.44 23.55 -4.10
CA LYS A 349 -5.00 23.75 -4.34
C LYS A 349 -4.19 22.48 -4.09
N LEU A 350 -4.47 21.76 -2.99
CA LEU A 350 -3.78 20.50 -2.68
C LEU A 350 -4.10 19.42 -3.72
N SER A 351 -5.37 19.34 -4.17
CA SER A 351 -5.81 18.40 -5.21
C SER A 351 -5.13 18.69 -6.56
N GLU A 352 -5.08 19.95 -6.99
CA GLU A 352 -4.41 20.36 -8.23
C GLU A 352 -2.89 20.03 -8.18
N ALA A 353 -2.27 20.19 -7.02
CA ALA A 353 -0.87 19.81 -6.83
C ALA A 353 -0.69 18.27 -6.91
N ALA A 354 -1.60 17.50 -6.31
CA ALA A 354 -1.57 16.03 -6.38
C ALA A 354 -1.72 15.51 -7.80
N ALA A 355 -2.53 16.14 -8.65
CA ALA A 355 -2.74 15.78 -10.05
C ALA A 355 -1.43 15.82 -10.87
N THR A 356 -0.41 16.56 -10.43
CA THR A 356 0.89 16.64 -11.14
C THR A 356 1.76 15.40 -10.95
N LEU A 357 1.41 14.48 -10.03
CA LEU A 357 2.28 13.37 -9.60
C LEU A 357 2.11 12.09 -10.43
N ASP A 358 1.06 11.98 -11.25
CA ASP A 358 0.75 10.80 -12.11
C ASP A 358 0.97 9.43 -11.43
N GLN A 359 0.29 9.18 -10.33
CA GLN A 359 0.40 7.91 -9.60
C GLN A 359 -0.55 6.82 -10.12
N ARG A 360 -1.41 7.13 -11.11
CA ARG A 360 -2.42 6.20 -11.62
C ARG A 360 -1.84 5.14 -12.53
N SER A 361 -0.75 5.43 -13.21
CA SER A 361 -0.09 4.56 -14.20
C SER A 361 0.82 3.48 -13.58
N ALA A 362 1.04 3.50 -12.26
CA ALA A 362 2.03 2.64 -11.61
C ALA A 362 1.88 1.13 -11.89
N ALA A 363 0.65 0.59 -11.88
CA ALA A 363 0.42 -0.82 -12.18
C ALA A 363 0.79 -1.16 -13.63
N SER A 364 0.46 -0.28 -14.58
CA SER A 364 0.81 -0.43 -16.00
C SER A 364 2.33 -0.38 -16.20
N LEU A 365 3.04 0.56 -15.57
CA LEU A 365 4.49 0.66 -15.66
C LEU A 365 5.22 -0.56 -15.10
N VAL A 366 4.72 -1.16 -14.01
CA VAL A 366 5.28 -2.42 -13.49
C VAL A 366 4.96 -3.58 -14.42
N ALA A 367 3.77 -3.63 -15.03
CA ALA A 367 3.41 -4.66 -16.01
C ALA A 367 4.31 -4.57 -17.27
N ASP A 368 4.58 -3.36 -17.77
CA ASP A 368 5.52 -3.14 -18.88
C ASP A 368 6.94 -3.64 -18.55
N ALA A 369 7.38 -3.39 -17.29
CA ALA A 369 8.67 -3.92 -16.83
C ALA A 369 8.68 -5.46 -16.76
N VAL A 370 7.57 -6.10 -16.36
CA VAL A 370 7.42 -7.57 -16.36
C VAL A 370 7.49 -8.12 -17.78
N GLU A 371 6.76 -7.56 -18.72
CA GLU A 371 6.75 -7.99 -20.13
C GLU A 371 8.13 -7.81 -20.77
N SER A 372 8.78 -6.66 -20.53
CA SER A 372 10.12 -6.38 -21.07
C SER A 372 11.20 -7.32 -20.56
N ALA A 373 11.08 -7.83 -19.33
CA ALA A 373 12.03 -8.75 -18.74
C ALA A 373 12.07 -10.12 -19.45
N VAL A 374 11.00 -10.51 -20.13
CA VAL A 374 10.92 -11.76 -20.90
C VAL A 374 11.42 -11.56 -22.34
N CYS A 375 11.19 -10.37 -22.91
CA CYS A 375 11.59 -10.08 -24.31
C CYS A 375 13.09 -9.80 -24.47
N GLY A 376 13.79 -9.48 -23.38
CA GLY A 376 15.22 -9.16 -23.34
C GLY A 376 16.12 -10.26 -22.76
N ALA A 377 15.57 -11.46 -22.50
CA ALA A 377 16.27 -12.60 -21.92
C ALA A 377 16.83 -13.56 -22.96
#